data_4b0eaab3445b5652867b4654ab0e69e3
#
_entry.id   4b0eaab3445b5652867b4654ab0e69e3
#
_cell.length_a   1.000
_cell.length_b   1.000
_cell.length_c   1.000
_cell.angle_alpha   90.00
_cell.angle_beta   90.00
_cell.angle_gamma   90.00
#
_symmetry.space_group_name_H-M   'P 1'
#
loop_
_entity.id
_entity.type
_entity.pdbx_description
1 polymer ?
#
loop_
_entity_poly.entity_id
_entity_poly.type
_entity_poly.pdbx_seq_one_letter_code
_entity_poly.pdbx_strand_id
1 'polypeptide(L)'
;MGWGIVFIGLCVGSFLNVAIHRLPRGLSVNDPKRSFCPHCKTTLPAWQNLPIITWIIQGGKCRTCAAPIAVRYLLVEALTGAIYFAAWYFFPMVSAILAIALFTILVTVSFIDAGHQLIPTSWTTAGVVIALAGSFFLPGLLDLPGEIFQSGDSWGAGLKASVIGWVVGFGSLWGVVLLGKLIWGRLKMSFDEPVVWKLQEGHGDSSQLHWILGEEAHSWDDLFFRPTDELVIDGHGFQVNGKRQPAKEIVIRKDDFSIGDRKWRIDDLKSLEGKATNVSIPREAMGMGDPHLLGMIGAFLGWPSVIFVIFTSCIYAITAAIVARVGFGKPLPYGPFLALGALTWVFGGWQLWLAYFRTIEGVFGS
;
A
#
# COMPACT_ATOMS: atom_id res chain seq x y z
N MET A 1 21.97 -4.34 27.14
CA MET A 1 21.86 -4.46 25.66
C MET A 1 20.48 -4.05 25.11
N GLY A 2 19.35 -4.45 25.73
CA GLY A 2 18.00 -4.15 25.21
C GLY A 2 17.68 -2.67 24.96
N TRP A 3 18.08 -1.77 25.86
CA TRP A 3 17.88 -0.32 25.69
C TRP A 3 18.60 0.26 24.45
N GLY A 4 19.76 -0.30 24.07
CA GLY A 4 20.46 0.09 22.86
C GLY A 4 19.67 -0.25 21.59
N ILE A 5 19.02 -1.41 21.56
CA ILE A 5 18.17 -1.85 20.44
C ILE A 5 16.91 -0.96 20.34
N VAL A 6 16.29 -0.63 21.48
CA VAL A 6 15.18 0.34 21.51
C VAL A 6 15.62 1.66 20.90
N PHE A 7 16.75 2.20 21.34
CA PHE A 7 17.25 3.49 20.84
C PHE A 7 17.54 3.46 19.32
N ILE A 8 18.15 2.37 18.83
CA ILE A 8 18.36 2.17 17.39
C ILE A 8 17.00 2.14 16.66
N GLY A 9 16.03 1.41 17.19
CA GLY A 9 14.68 1.36 16.61
C GLY A 9 13.99 2.72 16.56
N LEU A 10 14.12 3.53 17.62
CA LEU A 10 13.61 4.91 17.64
C LEU A 10 14.28 5.78 16.58
N CYS A 11 15.61 5.69 16.41
CA CYS A 11 16.35 6.44 15.39
C CYS A 11 15.96 6.03 13.98
N VAL A 12 15.79 4.72 13.74
CA VAL A 12 15.28 4.20 12.46
C VAL A 12 13.86 4.71 12.23
N GLY A 13 12.97 4.67 13.23
CA GLY A 13 11.61 5.19 13.15
C GLY A 13 11.57 6.67 12.75
N SER A 14 12.48 7.48 13.29
CA SER A 14 12.62 8.88 12.89
C SER A 14 13.01 9.03 11.41
N PHE A 15 13.92 8.19 10.92
CA PHE A 15 14.24 8.12 9.49
C PHE A 15 13.07 7.62 8.64
N LEU A 16 12.31 6.63 9.10
CA LEU A 16 11.12 6.13 8.41
C LEU A 16 10.08 7.22 8.20
N ASN A 17 9.93 8.14 9.14
CA ASN A 17 9.05 9.31 8.96
C ASN A 17 9.43 10.16 7.75
N VAL A 18 10.74 10.29 7.45
CA VAL A 18 11.22 10.97 6.23
C VAL A 18 10.81 10.18 4.99
N ALA A 19 11.00 8.86 4.99
CA ALA A 19 10.62 7.98 3.89
C ALA A 19 9.10 8.03 3.64
N ILE A 20 8.28 7.90 4.71
CA ILE A 20 6.82 7.96 4.66
C ILE A 20 6.32 9.30 4.08
N HIS A 21 7.02 10.39 4.35
CA HIS A 21 6.63 11.70 3.82
C HIS A 21 7.06 11.90 2.37
N ARG A 22 8.27 11.44 2.00
CA ARG A 22 8.89 11.76 0.70
C ARG A 22 8.54 10.79 -0.42
N LEU A 23 8.51 9.47 -0.14
CA LEU A 23 8.29 8.45 -1.17
C LEU A 23 6.97 8.62 -1.94
N PRO A 24 5.81 8.88 -1.29
CA PRO A 24 4.56 9.04 -2.03
C PRO A 24 4.53 10.30 -2.91
N ARG A 25 5.43 11.25 -2.65
CA ARG A 25 5.56 12.51 -3.39
C ARG A 25 6.64 12.46 -4.47
N GLY A 26 7.21 11.28 -4.75
CA GLY A 26 8.31 11.14 -5.70
C GLY A 26 9.61 11.84 -5.29
N LEU A 27 9.73 12.27 -4.03
CA LEU A 27 10.89 13.00 -3.53
C LEU A 27 11.99 12.01 -3.09
N SER A 28 13.25 12.41 -3.31
CA SER A 28 14.40 11.63 -2.84
C SER A 28 14.44 11.59 -1.31
N VAL A 29 14.71 10.40 -0.74
CA VAL A 29 14.91 10.24 0.70
C VAL A 29 16.20 10.92 1.16
N ASN A 30 17.19 11.06 0.27
CA ASN A 30 18.52 11.59 0.56
C ASN A 30 18.67 13.07 0.24
N ASP A 31 17.74 13.69 -0.50
CA ASP A 31 17.80 15.10 -0.87
C ASP A 31 16.49 15.81 -0.53
N PRO A 32 16.55 16.89 0.28
CA PRO A 32 17.70 17.41 1.03
C PRO A 32 18.15 16.46 2.16
N LYS A 33 19.46 16.44 2.47
CA LYS A 33 20.05 15.57 3.49
C LYS A 33 19.50 15.78 4.90
N ARG A 34 18.96 16.95 5.20
CA ARG A 34 18.40 17.28 6.50
C ARG A 34 16.88 17.34 6.48
N SER A 35 16.28 17.07 7.62
CA SER A 35 14.86 17.28 7.84
C SER A 35 14.55 18.79 7.89
N PHE A 36 13.36 19.15 7.43
CA PHE A 36 12.89 20.53 7.44
C PHE A 36 11.41 20.58 7.84
N CYS A 37 10.99 21.72 8.37
CA CYS A 37 9.58 21.96 8.65
C CYS A 37 8.81 22.14 7.34
N PRO A 38 7.73 21.38 7.06
CA PRO A 38 6.96 21.51 5.82
C PRO A 38 6.28 22.88 5.67
N HIS A 39 5.99 23.56 6.77
CA HIS A 39 5.34 24.87 6.77
C HIS A 39 6.31 26.04 6.52
N CYS A 40 7.34 26.19 7.37
CA CYS A 40 8.27 27.32 7.27
C CYS A 40 9.57 27.01 6.51
N LYS A 41 9.73 25.77 6.01
CA LYS A 41 10.92 25.29 5.26
C LYS A 41 12.24 25.40 6.04
N THR A 42 12.22 25.81 7.30
CA THR A 42 13.43 25.89 8.14
C THR A 42 14.03 24.51 8.33
N THR A 43 15.33 24.37 8.08
CA THR A 43 16.09 23.13 8.28
C THR A 43 16.23 22.85 9.77
N LEU A 44 15.94 21.60 10.17
CA LEU A 44 16.02 21.17 11.55
C LEU A 44 17.49 20.80 11.90
N PRO A 45 18.05 21.33 13.00
CA PRO A 45 19.35 20.89 13.50
C PRO A 45 19.26 19.45 14.02
N ALA A 46 20.39 18.73 14.06
CA ALA A 46 20.43 17.31 14.40
C ALA A 46 19.79 16.97 15.75
N TRP A 47 19.95 17.82 16.76
CA TRP A 47 19.35 17.60 18.08
C TRP A 47 17.82 17.71 18.11
N GLN A 48 17.20 18.38 17.11
CA GLN A 48 15.74 18.42 16.94
C GLN A 48 15.20 17.17 16.25
N ASN A 49 16.05 16.24 15.85
CA ASN A 49 15.69 14.94 15.31
C ASN A 49 15.85 13.81 16.35
N LEU A 50 16.09 14.13 17.64
CA LEU A 50 16.09 13.13 18.70
C LEU A 50 14.68 12.52 18.82
N PRO A 51 14.53 11.19 18.57
CA PRO A 51 13.22 10.56 18.54
C PRO A 51 12.46 10.72 19.84
N ILE A 52 11.15 10.92 19.75
CA ILE A 52 10.21 11.05 20.89
C ILE A 52 10.53 12.27 21.77
N ILE A 53 11.79 12.39 22.23
CA ILE A 53 12.23 13.42 23.19
C ILE A 53 11.95 14.83 22.65
N THR A 54 12.34 15.08 21.41
CA THR A 54 12.16 16.41 20.83
C THR A 54 10.70 16.75 20.61
N TRP A 55 9.89 15.79 20.20
CA TRP A 55 8.46 15.99 20.04
C TRP A 55 7.78 16.37 21.37
N ILE A 56 8.12 15.68 22.47
CA ILE A 56 7.58 15.93 23.81
C ILE A 56 8.04 17.31 24.32
N ILE A 57 9.35 17.63 24.24
CA ILE A 57 9.90 18.91 24.71
C ILE A 57 9.31 20.12 23.95
N GLN A 58 9.03 19.95 22.64
CA GLN A 58 8.44 20.99 21.81
C GLN A 58 6.91 21.03 21.89
N GLY A 59 6.28 20.15 22.68
CA GLY A 59 4.82 20.07 22.79
C GLY A 59 4.14 19.79 21.44
N GLY A 60 4.77 19.00 20.57
CA GLY A 60 4.26 18.66 19.24
C GLY A 60 4.17 19.85 18.27
N LYS A 61 4.99 20.88 18.42
CA LYS A 61 4.97 22.09 17.59
C LYS A 61 6.35 22.42 17.04
N CYS A 62 6.39 23.02 15.85
CA CYS A 62 7.62 23.54 15.28
C CYS A 62 8.17 24.69 16.14
N ARG A 63 9.45 24.66 16.48
CA ARG A 63 10.08 25.70 17.32
C ARG A 63 10.12 27.07 16.64
N THR A 64 10.13 27.11 15.31
CA THR A 64 10.27 28.37 14.54
C THR A 64 8.91 29.00 14.22
N CYS A 65 7.93 28.21 13.75
CA CYS A 65 6.65 28.74 13.28
C CYS A 65 5.44 28.26 14.09
N ALA A 66 5.67 27.51 15.18
CA ALA A 66 4.63 26.93 16.05
C ALA A 66 3.59 26.05 15.34
N ALA A 67 3.77 25.72 14.05
CA ALA A 67 2.90 24.78 13.34
C ALA A 67 2.89 23.40 14.00
N PRO A 68 1.73 22.71 14.09
CA PRO A 68 1.62 21.42 14.75
C PRO A 68 2.40 20.34 14.00
N ILE A 69 3.11 19.47 14.74
CA ILE A 69 3.78 18.29 14.24
C ILE A 69 2.84 17.10 14.48
N ALA A 70 2.46 16.40 13.42
CA ALA A 70 1.50 15.29 13.50
C ALA A 70 1.95 14.21 14.50
N VAL A 71 1.01 13.71 15.31
CA VAL A 71 1.23 12.62 16.28
C VAL A 71 1.78 11.35 15.59
N ARG A 72 1.52 11.18 14.30
CA ARG A 72 2.07 10.08 13.49
C ARG A 72 3.59 9.94 13.65
N TYR A 73 4.34 11.06 13.75
CA TYR A 73 5.79 11.01 13.93
C TYR A 73 6.18 10.27 15.21
N LEU A 74 5.52 10.60 16.30
CA LEU A 74 5.71 9.95 17.59
C LEU A 74 5.33 8.46 17.53
N LEU A 75 4.21 8.13 16.89
CA LEU A 75 3.73 6.75 16.77
C LEU A 75 4.68 5.88 15.97
N VAL A 76 5.20 6.35 14.84
CA VAL A 76 6.15 5.59 14.02
C VAL A 76 7.43 5.32 14.80
N GLU A 77 7.97 6.31 15.49
CA GLU A 77 9.19 6.16 16.31
C GLU A 77 8.99 5.18 17.45
N ALA A 78 7.91 5.34 18.24
CA ALA A 78 7.61 4.47 19.37
C ALA A 78 7.34 3.03 18.92
N LEU A 79 6.56 2.84 17.86
CA LEU A 79 6.23 1.53 17.31
C LEU A 79 7.49 0.83 16.80
N THR A 80 8.36 1.54 16.06
CA THR A 80 9.60 0.95 15.53
C THR A 80 10.53 0.55 16.67
N GLY A 81 10.67 1.39 17.70
CA GLY A 81 11.45 1.05 18.90
C GLY A 81 10.91 -0.18 19.63
N ALA A 82 9.59 -0.26 19.81
CA ALA A 82 8.94 -1.39 20.49
C ALA A 82 9.08 -2.69 19.69
N ILE A 83 8.89 -2.66 18.36
CA ILE A 83 9.02 -3.84 17.50
C ILE A 83 10.48 -4.33 17.46
N TYR A 84 11.47 -3.43 17.43
CA TYR A 84 12.88 -3.80 17.45
C TYR A 84 13.24 -4.47 18.77
N PHE A 85 12.72 -3.94 19.89
CA PHE A 85 12.89 -4.58 21.19
C PHE A 85 12.25 -5.97 21.22
N ALA A 86 11.03 -6.11 20.72
CA ALA A 86 10.34 -7.39 20.64
C ALA A 86 11.11 -8.39 19.77
N ALA A 87 11.59 -7.96 18.61
CA ALA A 87 12.41 -8.81 17.74
C ALA A 87 13.67 -9.31 18.47
N TRP A 88 14.38 -8.42 19.15
CA TRP A 88 15.57 -8.79 19.93
C TRP A 88 15.26 -9.71 21.11
N TYR A 89 14.11 -9.52 21.76
CA TYR A 89 13.73 -10.28 22.95
C TYR A 89 13.26 -11.70 22.61
N PHE A 90 12.48 -11.85 21.54
CA PHE A 90 11.81 -13.12 21.22
C PHE A 90 12.61 -14.01 20.24
N PHE A 91 13.55 -13.45 19.47
CA PHE A 91 14.26 -14.21 18.44
C PHE A 91 15.76 -14.32 18.71
N PRO A 92 16.41 -15.43 18.26
CA PRO A 92 17.86 -15.51 18.16
C PRO A 92 18.41 -14.36 17.32
N MET A 93 19.62 -13.92 17.61
CA MET A 93 20.22 -12.71 17.03
C MET A 93 20.11 -12.62 15.50
N VAL A 94 20.36 -13.71 14.79
CA VAL A 94 20.32 -13.72 13.32
C VAL A 94 18.91 -13.59 12.79
N SER A 95 17.95 -14.36 13.35
CA SER A 95 16.53 -14.26 13.01
C SER A 95 15.96 -12.90 13.39
N ALA A 96 16.42 -12.30 14.50
CA ALA A 96 16.04 -10.95 14.92
C ALA A 96 16.42 -9.89 13.88
N ILE A 97 17.59 -9.99 13.22
CA ILE A 97 18.01 -9.05 12.17
C ILE A 97 17.05 -9.12 10.98
N LEU A 98 16.64 -10.31 10.56
CA LEU A 98 15.71 -10.49 9.45
C LEU A 98 14.28 -10.05 9.83
N ALA A 99 13.84 -10.33 11.06
CA ALA A 99 12.58 -9.83 11.59
C ALA A 99 12.58 -8.29 11.64
N ILE A 100 13.67 -7.67 12.07
CA ILE A 100 13.83 -6.20 12.06
C ILE A 100 13.73 -5.65 10.63
N ALA A 101 14.35 -6.29 9.64
CA ALA A 101 14.24 -5.87 8.25
C ALA A 101 12.79 -5.95 7.74
N LEU A 102 12.10 -7.08 7.99
CA LEU A 102 10.69 -7.24 7.66
C LEU A 102 9.84 -6.15 8.32
N PHE A 103 9.96 -5.97 9.63
CA PHE A 103 9.15 -5.03 10.38
C PHE A 103 9.38 -3.57 9.97
N THR A 104 10.62 -3.20 9.63
CA THR A 104 10.95 -1.88 9.09
C THR A 104 10.16 -1.59 7.82
N ILE A 105 10.12 -2.56 6.91
CA ILE A 105 9.37 -2.43 5.66
C ILE A 105 7.86 -2.40 5.94
N LEU A 106 7.36 -3.29 6.79
CA LEU A 106 5.93 -3.35 7.14
C LEU A 106 5.44 -2.03 7.77
N VAL A 107 6.19 -1.45 8.71
CA VAL A 107 5.85 -0.16 9.32
C VAL A 107 5.82 0.93 8.25
N THR A 108 6.88 1.02 7.43
CA THR A 108 6.96 2.07 6.39
C THR A 108 5.79 1.99 5.42
N VAL A 109 5.56 0.80 4.86
CA VAL A 109 4.51 0.56 3.88
C VAL A 109 3.13 0.80 4.48
N SER A 110 2.88 0.35 5.72
CA SER A 110 1.60 0.55 6.40
C SER A 110 1.25 2.02 6.59
N PHE A 111 2.21 2.85 7.00
CA PHE A 111 1.95 4.29 7.17
C PHE A 111 1.85 5.05 5.85
N ILE A 112 2.53 4.60 4.80
CA ILE A 112 2.36 5.15 3.45
C ILE A 112 0.97 4.79 2.91
N ASP A 113 0.59 3.52 3.00
CA ASP A 113 -0.69 3.04 2.48
C ASP A 113 -1.88 3.65 3.24
N ALA A 114 -1.79 3.75 4.57
CA ALA A 114 -2.82 4.41 5.39
C ALA A 114 -3.04 5.89 5.03
N GLY A 115 -2.03 6.59 4.52
CA GLY A 115 -2.13 8.01 4.18
C GLY A 115 -2.33 8.30 2.69
N HIS A 116 -1.88 7.41 1.81
CA HIS A 116 -1.80 7.67 0.37
C HIS A 116 -2.37 6.53 -0.49
N GLN A 117 -2.81 5.42 0.12
CA GLN A 117 -3.29 4.22 -0.58
C GLN A 117 -2.30 3.72 -1.65
N LEU A 118 -1.01 3.82 -1.34
CA LEU A 118 0.10 3.48 -2.21
C LEU A 118 1.09 2.59 -1.48
N ILE A 119 1.46 1.47 -2.10
CA ILE A 119 2.52 0.58 -1.63
C ILE A 119 3.74 0.73 -2.54
N PRO A 120 4.86 1.29 -2.06
CA PRO A 120 6.06 1.47 -2.87
C PRO A 120 6.67 0.12 -3.25
N THR A 121 6.61 -0.25 -4.53
CA THR A 121 7.13 -1.54 -5.02
C THR A 121 8.63 -1.68 -4.83
N SER A 122 9.39 -0.59 -4.83
CA SER A 122 10.84 -0.60 -4.54
C SER A 122 11.14 -1.16 -3.13
N TRP A 123 10.33 -0.85 -2.13
CA TRP A 123 10.50 -1.34 -0.77
C TRP A 123 10.11 -2.80 -0.63
N THR A 124 9.00 -3.22 -1.23
CA THR A 124 8.59 -4.62 -1.22
C THR A 124 9.56 -5.50 -2.01
N THR A 125 10.08 -5.02 -3.14
CA THR A 125 11.12 -5.73 -3.91
C THR A 125 12.42 -5.86 -3.12
N ALA A 126 12.87 -4.79 -2.46
CA ALA A 126 14.03 -4.86 -1.58
C ALA A 126 13.82 -5.90 -0.46
N GLY A 127 12.62 -5.94 0.12
CA GLY A 127 12.24 -6.96 1.10
C GLY A 127 12.33 -8.39 0.55
N VAL A 128 11.82 -8.64 -0.66
CA VAL A 128 11.94 -9.95 -1.31
C VAL A 128 13.41 -10.36 -1.47
N VAL A 129 14.27 -9.44 -1.94
CA VAL A 129 15.70 -9.71 -2.08
C VAL A 129 16.35 -10.06 -0.72
N ILE A 130 16.00 -9.33 0.34
CA ILE A 130 16.50 -9.61 1.70
C ILE A 130 16.00 -10.98 2.18
N ALA A 131 14.73 -11.32 1.95
CA ALA A 131 14.17 -12.62 2.33
C ALA A 131 14.86 -13.78 1.60
N LEU A 132 15.04 -13.67 0.29
CA LEU A 132 15.73 -14.68 -0.52
C LEU A 132 17.19 -14.85 -0.10
N ALA A 133 17.90 -13.75 0.13
CA ALA A 133 19.28 -13.81 0.64
C ALA A 133 19.33 -14.44 2.05
N GLY A 134 18.42 -14.03 2.94
CA GLY A 134 18.30 -14.59 4.28
C GLY A 134 18.06 -16.10 4.27
N SER A 135 17.11 -16.58 3.50
CA SER A 135 16.79 -18.00 3.39
C SER A 135 17.88 -18.83 2.69
N PHE A 136 18.69 -18.20 1.82
CA PHE A 136 19.84 -18.84 1.21
C PHE A 136 20.96 -19.08 2.22
N PHE A 137 21.31 -18.07 3.04
CA PHE A 137 22.41 -18.19 4.01
C PHE A 137 21.99 -18.88 5.32
N LEU A 138 20.68 -18.93 5.61
CA LEU A 138 20.11 -19.47 6.83
C LEU A 138 18.97 -20.45 6.48
N PRO A 139 19.29 -21.63 5.94
CA PRO A 139 18.31 -22.67 5.75
C PRO A 139 17.66 -23.01 7.10
N GLY A 140 16.37 -23.27 7.13
CA GLY A 140 15.64 -23.46 8.38
C GLY A 140 15.10 -22.20 9.04
N LEU A 141 15.43 -21.00 8.51
CA LEU A 141 14.85 -19.73 9.01
C LEU A 141 13.32 -19.71 8.96
N LEU A 142 12.76 -20.38 7.94
CA LEU A 142 11.32 -20.45 7.69
C LEU A 142 10.67 -21.64 8.37
N ASP A 143 11.45 -22.50 9.05
CA ASP A 143 10.93 -23.69 9.71
C ASP A 143 10.06 -23.30 10.89
N LEU A 144 8.84 -23.82 10.90
CA LEU A 144 7.96 -23.70 12.03
C LEU A 144 8.25 -24.79 13.02
N PRO A 145 8.17 -24.52 14.33
CA PRO A 145 8.24 -25.57 15.34
C PRO A 145 7.11 -26.60 15.13
N GLY A 146 7.48 -27.83 14.83
CA GLY A 146 6.55 -28.90 14.44
C GLY A 146 6.71 -29.25 12.95
N GLU A 147 6.35 -30.48 12.57
CA GLU A 147 6.67 -31.09 11.29
C GLU A 147 5.90 -30.54 10.06
N ILE A 148 5.04 -29.52 10.26
CA ILE A 148 4.10 -29.07 9.20
C ILE A 148 4.80 -28.31 8.08
N PHE A 149 5.90 -27.61 8.38
CA PHE A 149 6.68 -26.93 7.35
C PHE A 149 8.15 -26.93 7.75
N GLN A 150 8.94 -27.74 7.06
CA GLN A 150 10.38 -27.76 7.17
C GLN A 150 10.97 -27.41 5.82
N SER A 151 11.74 -26.34 5.76
CA SER A 151 12.41 -25.90 4.54
C SER A 151 13.59 -26.81 4.17
N GLY A 152 14.06 -27.64 5.11
CA GLY A 152 15.21 -28.52 4.98
C GLY A 152 16.53 -27.80 5.26
N ASP A 153 17.58 -28.60 5.61
CA ASP A 153 18.86 -28.08 6.10
C ASP A 153 19.80 -27.56 4.99
N SER A 154 19.40 -27.63 3.74
CA SER A 154 20.22 -27.16 2.63
C SER A 154 19.84 -25.73 2.20
N TRP A 155 20.86 -24.96 1.77
CA TRP A 155 20.66 -23.63 1.22
C TRP A 155 19.64 -23.59 0.06
N GLY A 156 19.63 -24.63 -0.79
CA GLY A 156 18.68 -24.76 -1.88
C GLY A 156 17.25 -24.99 -1.41
N ALA A 157 17.06 -25.71 -0.30
CA ALA A 157 15.75 -25.94 0.30
C ALA A 157 15.16 -24.68 0.92
N GLY A 158 15.96 -23.92 1.69
CA GLY A 158 15.54 -22.62 2.24
C GLY A 158 15.16 -21.62 1.16
N LEU A 159 16.00 -21.49 0.12
CA LEU A 159 15.71 -20.61 -1.02
C LEU A 159 14.42 -21.04 -1.74
N LYS A 160 14.24 -22.35 -2.00
CA LYS A 160 13.02 -22.89 -2.61
C LYS A 160 11.78 -22.56 -1.78
N ALA A 161 11.85 -22.70 -0.47
CA ALA A 161 10.74 -22.38 0.44
C ALA A 161 10.36 -20.89 0.37
N SER A 162 11.36 -20.00 0.37
CA SER A 162 11.16 -18.55 0.24
C SER A 162 10.55 -18.17 -1.13
N VAL A 163 11.05 -18.77 -2.22
CA VAL A 163 10.50 -18.54 -3.57
C VAL A 163 9.05 -19.03 -3.65
N ILE A 164 8.74 -20.22 -3.10
CA ILE A 164 7.36 -20.72 -3.05
C ILE A 164 6.48 -19.76 -2.26
N GLY A 165 6.93 -19.28 -1.09
CA GLY A 165 6.21 -18.31 -0.29
C GLY A 165 5.92 -17.02 -1.06
N TRP A 166 6.92 -16.50 -1.79
CA TRP A 166 6.76 -15.34 -2.65
C TRP A 166 5.72 -15.56 -3.75
N VAL A 167 5.82 -16.66 -4.47
CA VAL A 167 4.90 -17.01 -5.58
C VAL A 167 3.48 -17.20 -5.07
N VAL A 168 3.29 -17.90 -3.97
CA VAL A 168 1.97 -18.12 -3.34
C VAL A 168 1.40 -16.80 -2.85
N GLY A 169 2.21 -15.97 -2.17
CA GLY A 169 1.79 -14.68 -1.64
C GLY A 169 1.37 -13.72 -2.75
N PHE A 170 2.23 -13.52 -3.74
CA PHE A 170 1.94 -12.67 -4.89
C PHE A 170 0.76 -13.21 -5.71
N GLY A 171 0.82 -14.51 -6.05
CA GLY A 171 -0.15 -15.16 -6.94
C GLY A 171 -1.57 -15.18 -6.36
N SER A 172 -1.73 -15.37 -5.04
CA SER A 172 -3.05 -15.41 -4.39
C SER A 172 -3.81 -14.09 -4.53
N LEU A 173 -3.22 -12.96 -4.15
CA LEU A 173 -3.89 -11.66 -4.30
C LEU A 173 -3.92 -11.19 -5.76
N TRP A 174 -2.90 -11.50 -6.56
CA TRP A 174 -2.94 -11.23 -7.99
C TRP A 174 -4.09 -11.98 -8.67
N GLY A 175 -4.35 -13.23 -8.28
CA GLY A 175 -5.52 -13.98 -8.70
C GLY A 175 -6.84 -13.29 -8.34
N VAL A 176 -6.95 -12.74 -7.12
CA VAL A 176 -8.11 -11.95 -6.68
C VAL A 176 -8.28 -10.69 -7.54
N VAL A 177 -7.18 -9.99 -7.84
CA VAL A 177 -7.20 -8.82 -8.74
C VAL A 177 -7.70 -9.19 -10.13
N LEU A 178 -7.22 -10.32 -10.70
CA LEU A 178 -7.67 -10.80 -12.00
C LEU A 178 -9.16 -11.19 -12.00
N LEU A 179 -9.60 -11.95 -10.99
CA LEU A 179 -11.00 -12.32 -10.83
C LEU A 179 -11.88 -11.09 -10.62
N GLY A 180 -11.44 -10.13 -9.81
CA GLY A 180 -12.14 -8.87 -9.62
C GLY A 180 -12.31 -8.09 -10.93
N LYS A 181 -11.27 -8.06 -11.78
CA LYS A 181 -11.36 -7.44 -13.12
C LYS A 181 -12.31 -8.17 -14.05
N LEU A 182 -12.37 -9.50 -13.95
CA LEU A 182 -13.24 -10.32 -14.79
C LEU A 182 -14.73 -10.13 -14.40
N ILE A 183 -15.02 -9.99 -13.11
CA ILE A 183 -16.40 -9.94 -12.58
C ILE A 183 -16.91 -8.49 -12.50
N TRP A 184 -16.09 -7.55 -12.03
CA TRP A 184 -16.47 -6.15 -11.76
C TRP A 184 -15.66 -5.11 -12.50
N GLY A 185 -14.97 -5.46 -13.54
CA GLY A 185 -13.95 -4.64 -14.22
C GLY A 185 -14.39 -3.26 -14.72
N ARG A 186 -15.69 -2.91 -14.64
CA ARG A 186 -16.21 -1.60 -15.00
C ARG A 186 -17.32 -1.18 -14.03
N LEU A 187 -17.13 -0.05 -13.35
CA LEU A 187 -18.20 0.60 -12.61
C LEU A 187 -19.12 1.28 -13.62
N LYS A 188 -20.39 0.89 -13.64
CA LYS A 188 -21.42 1.57 -14.43
C LYS A 188 -22.25 2.45 -13.50
N MET A 189 -22.29 3.75 -13.78
CA MET A 189 -23.09 4.75 -13.09
C MET A 189 -24.16 5.24 -14.07
N SER A 190 -25.42 5.12 -13.68
CA SER A 190 -26.55 5.67 -14.44
C SER A 190 -27.13 6.85 -13.67
N PHE A 191 -27.45 7.92 -14.36
CA PHE A 191 -28.00 9.13 -13.78
C PHE A 191 -29.41 9.33 -14.30
N ASP A 192 -30.35 9.59 -13.41
CA ASP A 192 -31.74 9.90 -13.76
C ASP A 192 -31.84 11.24 -14.50
N GLU A 193 -30.98 12.20 -14.13
CA GLU A 193 -30.78 13.46 -14.85
C GLU A 193 -29.37 13.56 -15.40
N PRO A 194 -29.19 14.11 -16.64
CA PRO A 194 -27.88 14.24 -17.26
C PRO A 194 -26.93 15.11 -16.45
N VAL A 195 -25.81 14.55 -15.97
CA VAL A 195 -24.80 15.24 -15.18
C VAL A 195 -23.74 15.88 -16.09
N VAL A 196 -23.40 17.13 -15.82
CA VAL A 196 -22.33 17.83 -16.57
C VAL A 196 -20.97 17.25 -16.19
N TRP A 197 -20.15 16.99 -17.17
CA TRP A 197 -18.78 16.59 -16.98
C TRP A 197 -17.83 17.41 -17.86
N LYS A 198 -16.60 17.57 -17.42
CA LYS A 198 -15.53 18.27 -18.15
C LYS A 198 -14.16 17.73 -17.82
N LEU A 199 -13.24 17.85 -18.80
CA LEU A 199 -11.81 17.71 -18.59
C LEU A 199 -11.21 19.08 -18.27
N GLN A 200 -10.41 19.17 -17.21
CA GLN A 200 -9.78 20.41 -16.78
C GLN A 200 -8.33 20.13 -16.33
N GLU A 201 -7.39 20.96 -16.80
CA GLU A 201 -6.03 20.95 -16.26
C GLU A 201 -6.03 21.44 -14.81
N GLY A 202 -5.30 20.75 -13.94
CA GLY A 202 -5.19 21.13 -12.54
C GLY A 202 -4.50 22.49 -12.36
N HIS A 203 -5.01 23.30 -11.45
CA HIS A 203 -4.38 24.57 -11.06
C HIS A 203 -3.32 24.29 -9.99
N GLY A 204 -2.02 24.50 -10.31
CA GLY A 204 -0.91 24.36 -9.38
C GLY A 204 0.31 23.67 -9.99
N ASP A 205 1.30 23.34 -9.16
CA ASP A 205 2.61 22.76 -9.50
C ASP A 205 2.55 21.35 -10.14
N SER A 206 1.36 20.78 -10.32
CA SER A 206 1.10 19.54 -11.06
C SER A 206 0.16 19.85 -12.23
N SER A 207 0.69 19.81 -13.45
CA SER A 207 -0.05 19.83 -14.72
C SER A 207 -0.85 18.54 -14.95
N GLN A 208 -1.47 17.98 -13.89
CA GLN A 208 -2.26 16.77 -14.00
C GLN A 208 -3.67 17.10 -14.47
N LEU A 209 -4.09 16.35 -15.48
CA LEU A 209 -5.44 16.43 -16.02
C LEU A 209 -6.43 15.84 -15.00
N HIS A 210 -7.57 16.49 -14.81
CA HIS A 210 -8.65 16.02 -13.97
C HIS A 210 -9.94 15.86 -14.78
N TRP A 211 -10.64 14.78 -14.54
CA TRP A 211 -11.99 14.58 -15.04
C TRP A 211 -12.98 14.94 -13.93
N ILE A 212 -13.83 15.92 -14.20
CA ILE A 212 -14.81 16.43 -13.26
C ILE A 212 -16.18 15.94 -13.69
N LEU A 213 -16.89 15.26 -12.79
CA LEU A 213 -18.26 14.78 -12.98
C LEU A 213 -19.15 15.41 -11.90
N GLY A 214 -19.99 16.37 -12.30
CA GLY A 214 -20.75 17.17 -11.35
C GLY A 214 -19.82 17.96 -10.40
N GLU A 215 -19.83 17.61 -9.12
CA GLU A 215 -18.97 18.23 -8.09
C GLU A 215 -17.73 17.39 -7.77
N GLU A 216 -17.63 16.15 -8.26
CA GLU A 216 -16.54 15.24 -7.98
C GLU A 216 -15.42 15.38 -9.02
N ALA A 217 -14.18 15.57 -8.54
CA ALA A 217 -12.99 15.63 -9.38
C ALA A 217 -12.17 14.33 -9.21
N HIS A 218 -11.91 13.66 -10.32
CA HIS A 218 -11.11 12.44 -10.37
C HIS A 218 -9.77 12.76 -11.07
N SER A 219 -8.66 12.32 -10.46
CA SER A 219 -7.35 12.44 -11.09
C SER A 219 -7.25 11.54 -12.32
N TRP A 220 -6.60 12.04 -13.39
CA TRP A 220 -6.41 11.29 -14.62
C TRP A 220 -5.68 9.98 -14.43
N ASP A 221 -4.64 9.98 -13.58
CA ASP A 221 -3.87 8.79 -13.28
C ASP A 221 -4.63 7.77 -12.42
N ASP A 222 -5.64 8.21 -11.66
CA ASP A 222 -6.52 7.32 -10.90
C ASP A 222 -7.60 6.66 -11.78
N LEU A 223 -7.89 7.23 -12.95
CA LEU A 223 -8.85 6.69 -13.91
C LEU A 223 -8.19 5.71 -14.89
N PHE A 224 -6.95 5.97 -15.28
CA PHE A 224 -6.25 5.23 -16.34
C PHE A 224 -4.92 4.67 -15.84
N PHE A 225 -4.96 3.49 -15.24
CA PHE A 225 -3.75 2.76 -14.83
C PHE A 225 -3.03 2.10 -16.01
N ARG A 226 -3.78 1.74 -17.07
CA ARG A 226 -3.28 1.03 -18.23
C ARG A 226 -3.61 1.80 -19.52
N PRO A 227 -2.79 1.65 -20.57
CA PRO A 227 -3.10 2.21 -21.87
C PRO A 227 -4.41 1.67 -22.48
N THR A 228 -4.85 0.49 -22.01
CA THR A 228 -6.07 -0.19 -22.47
C THR A 228 -7.32 0.17 -21.67
N ASP A 229 -7.21 0.94 -20.61
CA ASP A 229 -8.36 1.34 -19.81
C ASP A 229 -9.20 2.35 -20.61
N GLU A 230 -10.52 2.16 -20.59
CA GLU A 230 -11.47 2.94 -21.38
C GLU A 230 -12.56 3.52 -20.47
N LEU A 231 -12.66 4.83 -20.41
CA LEU A 231 -13.78 5.55 -19.83
C LEU A 231 -14.83 5.77 -20.92
N VAL A 232 -15.97 5.11 -20.80
CA VAL A 232 -17.09 5.24 -21.75
C VAL A 232 -18.16 6.11 -21.11
N ILE A 233 -18.54 7.18 -21.81
CA ILE A 233 -19.56 8.12 -21.38
C ILE A 233 -20.67 8.13 -22.41
N ASP A 234 -21.86 7.64 -22.02
CA ASP A 234 -23.07 7.81 -22.80
C ASP A 234 -23.73 9.13 -22.42
N GLY A 235 -24.18 9.90 -23.40
CA GLY A 235 -24.79 11.18 -23.13
C GLY A 235 -25.02 12.02 -24.39
N HIS A 236 -25.06 13.32 -24.19
CA HIS A 236 -25.31 14.27 -25.29
C HIS A 236 -24.60 15.60 -25.04
N GLY A 237 -24.55 16.42 -26.10
CA GLY A 237 -24.01 17.77 -25.98
C GLY A 237 -22.50 17.81 -25.85
N PHE A 238 -21.78 16.78 -26.33
CA PHE A 238 -20.32 16.74 -26.32
C PHE A 238 -19.73 17.90 -27.12
N GLN A 239 -18.76 18.59 -26.53
CA GLN A 239 -18.04 19.69 -27.15
C GLN A 239 -16.54 19.39 -27.07
N VAL A 240 -15.88 19.48 -28.26
CA VAL A 240 -14.42 19.34 -28.39
C VAL A 240 -13.89 20.69 -28.85
N ASN A 241 -13.08 21.33 -28.04
CA ASN A 241 -12.52 22.67 -28.27
C ASN A 241 -13.63 23.68 -28.67
N GLY A 242 -14.77 23.65 -27.94
CA GLY A 242 -15.92 24.52 -28.17
C GLY A 242 -16.79 24.14 -29.40
N LYS A 243 -16.45 23.09 -30.15
CA LYS A 243 -17.25 22.60 -31.29
C LYS A 243 -18.11 21.44 -30.87
N ARG A 244 -19.43 21.56 -31.06
CA ARG A 244 -20.42 20.53 -30.75
C ARG A 244 -20.26 19.32 -31.66
N GLN A 245 -20.27 18.12 -31.07
CA GLN A 245 -20.22 16.83 -31.77
C GLN A 245 -21.57 16.13 -31.63
N PRO A 246 -22.20 15.70 -32.74
CA PRO A 246 -23.47 15.00 -32.71
C PRO A 246 -23.26 13.51 -32.47
N ALA A 247 -22.97 13.14 -31.20
CA ALA A 247 -22.79 11.75 -30.81
C ALA A 247 -23.50 11.45 -29.50
N LYS A 248 -23.76 10.17 -29.25
CA LYS A 248 -24.39 9.68 -28.02
C LYS A 248 -23.40 9.03 -27.08
N GLU A 249 -22.20 8.73 -27.56
CA GLU A 249 -21.16 8.05 -26.82
C GLU A 249 -19.79 8.68 -27.09
N ILE A 250 -18.97 8.76 -26.07
CA ILE A 250 -17.56 9.08 -26.14
C ILE A 250 -16.75 8.02 -25.40
N VAL A 251 -15.68 7.54 -26.02
CA VAL A 251 -14.72 6.61 -25.42
C VAL A 251 -13.40 7.35 -25.21
N ILE A 252 -12.99 7.46 -23.95
CA ILE A 252 -11.77 8.16 -23.55
C ILE A 252 -10.77 7.12 -23.05
N ARG A 253 -9.52 7.22 -23.54
CA ARG A 253 -8.36 6.44 -23.09
C ARG A 253 -7.31 7.37 -22.53
N LYS A 254 -6.22 6.81 -22.03
CA LYS A 254 -5.15 7.58 -21.40
C LYS A 254 -4.59 8.68 -22.32
N ASP A 255 -4.33 8.35 -23.59
CA ASP A 255 -3.62 9.22 -24.54
C ASP A 255 -4.52 9.75 -25.66
N ASP A 256 -5.71 9.19 -25.83
CA ASP A 256 -6.63 9.53 -26.92
C ASP A 256 -8.11 9.40 -26.51
N PHE A 257 -8.99 10.00 -27.28
CA PHE A 257 -10.42 9.78 -27.18
C PHE A 257 -11.05 9.68 -28.56
N SER A 258 -12.18 8.98 -28.62
CA SER A 258 -12.96 8.81 -29.85
C SER A 258 -14.42 9.17 -29.64
N ILE A 259 -15.00 9.81 -30.64
CA ILE A 259 -16.42 10.13 -30.74
C ILE A 259 -16.93 9.59 -32.09
N GLY A 260 -17.69 8.51 -32.09
CA GLY A 260 -17.99 7.76 -33.29
C GLY A 260 -16.72 7.30 -33.99
N ASP A 261 -16.61 7.55 -35.30
CA ASP A 261 -15.44 7.15 -36.13
C ASP A 261 -14.25 8.13 -36.03
N ARG A 262 -14.40 9.24 -35.32
CA ARG A 262 -13.35 10.25 -35.19
C ARG A 262 -12.53 10.04 -33.93
N LYS A 263 -11.20 10.17 -34.08
CA LYS A 263 -10.23 10.01 -33.01
C LYS A 263 -9.38 11.27 -32.83
N TRP A 264 -9.12 11.66 -31.57
CA TRP A 264 -8.31 12.83 -31.21
C TRP A 264 -7.28 12.41 -30.15
N ARG A 265 -6.17 13.14 -30.09
CA ARG A 265 -5.19 13.00 -29.01
C ARG A 265 -5.57 13.92 -27.84
N ILE A 266 -5.31 13.44 -26.62
CA ILE A 266 -5.53 14.25 -25.41
C ILE A 266 -4.60 15.46 -25.37
N ASP A 267 -3.33 15.32 -25.83
CA ASP A 267 -2.33 16.39 -25.86
C ASP A 267 -2.75 17.61 -26.72
N ASP A 268 -3.61 17.41 -27.71
CA ASP A 268 -4.09 18.46 -28.64
C ASP A 268 -5.39 19.13 -28.12
N LEU A 269 -5.85 18.74 -26.93
CA LEU A 269 -7.13 19.12 -26.39
C LEU A 269 -7.04 20.43 -25.60
N LYS A 270 -7.90 21.41 -25.93
CA LYS A 270 -8.08 22.65 -25.15
C LYS A 270 -9.25 22.54 -24.18
N SER A 271 -10.32 21.88 -24.58
CA SER A 271 -11.49 21.63 -23.73
C SER A 271 -12.28 20.44 -24.25
N LEU A 272 -12.79 19.64 -23.33
CA LEU A 272 -13.70 18.53 -23.59
C LEU A 272 -14.75 18.51 -22.48
N GLU A 273 -16.01 18.63 -22.88
CA GLU A 273 -17.14 18.67 -21.95
C GLU A 273 -18.40 18.09 -22.58
N GLY A 274 -19.35 17.74 -21.73
CA GLY A 274 -20.64 17.21 -22.16
C GLY A 274 -21.58 16.92 -21.00
N LYS A 275 -22.71 16.28 -21.32
CA LYS A 275 -23.67 15.77 -20.33
C LYS A 275 -23.69 14.25 -20.41
N ALA A 276 -23.45 13.59 -19.27
CA ALA A 276 -23.47 12.15 -19.12
C ALA A 276 -24.82 11.66 -18.62
N THR A 277 -25.36 10.63 -19.23
CA THR A 277 -26.51 9.85 -18.72
C THR A 277 -26.02 8.55 -18.09
N ASN A 278 -24.98 7.93 -18.69
CA ASN A 278 -24.31 6.77 -18.13
C ASN A 278 -22.81 6.99 -18.24
N VAL A 279 -22.08 6.50 -17.23
CA VAL A 279 -20.62 6.51 -17.21
C VAL A 279 -20.14 5.13 -16.81
N SER A 280 -19.20 4.59 -17.58
CA SER A 280 -18.50 3.34 -17.25
C SER A 280 -17.05 3.67 -16.94
N ILE A 281 -16.68 3.58 -15.68
CA ILE A 281 -15.34 3.90 -15.18
C ILE A 281 -14.57 2.58 -14.97
N PRO A 282 -13.31 2.48 -15.45
CA PRO A 282 -12.46 1.36 -15.12
C PRO A 282 -12.20 1.37 -13.61
N ARG A 283 -12.48 0.28 -12.93
CA ARG A 283 -12.23 0.17 -11.49
C ARG A 283 -11.36 -1.04 -11.21
N GLU A 284 -10.25 -0.81 -10.54
CA GLU A 284 -9.48 -1.91 -9.98
C GLU A 284 -10.10 -2.34 -8.65
N ALA A 285 -10.37 -3.65 -8.52
CA ALA A 285 -10.91 -4.21 -7.28
C ALA A 285 -9.91 -4.10 -6.11
N MET A 286 -8.61 -4.05 -6.42
CA MET A 286 -7.51 -3.97 -5.46
C MET A 286 -6.25 -3.44 -6.15
N GLY A 287 -5.44 -2.65 -5.46
CA GLY A 287 -4.18 -2.13 -5.96
C GLY A 287 -3.13 -3.24 -6.19
N MET A 288 -2.28 -3.07 -7.19
CA MET A 288 -1.19 -4.03 -7.46
C MET A 288 -0.12 -4.05 -6.35
N GLY A 289 -0.12 -3.08 -5.45
CA GLY A 289 0.81 -3.01 -4.32
C GLY A 289 0.59 -4.13 -3.29
N ASP A 290 -0.68 -4.49 -3.04
CA ASP A 290 -1.04 -5.53 -2.06
C ASP A 290 -0.47 -6.92 -2.42
N PRO A 291 -0.57 -7.40 -3.69
CA PRO A 291 0.12 -8.61 -4.12
C PRO A 291 1.63 -8.60 -3.88
N HIS A 292 2.31 -7.47 -4.17
CA HIS A 292 3.74 -7.34 -3.92
C HIS A 292 4.08 -7.41 -2.42
N LEU A 293 3.26 -6.78 -1.58
CA LEU A 293 3.44 -6.81 -0.13
C LEU A 293 3.23 -8.21 0.43
N LEU A 294 2.16 -8.90 0.03
CA LEU A 294 1.90 -10.27 0.49
C LEU A 294 2.92 -11.26 -0.06
N GLY A 295 3.40 -11.07 -1.29
CA GLY A 295 4.51 -11.83 -1.83
C GLY A 295 5.79 -11.68 -1.00
N MET A 296 6.13 -10.47 -0.61
CA MET A 296 7.26 -10.20 0.30
C MET A 296 7.06 -10.89 1.66
N ILE A 297 5.87 -10.79 2.26
CA ILE A 297 5.54 -11.46 3.53
C ILE A 297 5.73 -12.98 3.38
N GLY A 298 5.23 -13.57 2.30
CA GLY A 298 5.39 -14.98 1.99
C GLY A 298 6.85 -15.40 1.81
N ALA A 299 7.68 -14.55 1.18
CA ALA A 299 9.12 -14.79 1.05
C ALA A 299 9.83 -14.85 2.40
N PHE A 300 9.46 -14.00 3.36
CA PHE A 300 10.04 -13.98 4.71
C PHE A 300 9.51 -15.08 5.63
N LEU A 301 8.24 -15.48 5.50
CA LEU A 301 7.53 -16.28 6.49
C LEU A 301 7.03 -17.63 5.95
N GLY A 302 7.27 -17.92 4.67
CA GLY A 302 6.82 -19.13 4.01
C GLY A 302 5.34 -19.11 3.60
N TRP A 303 4.94 -20.05 2.73
CA TRP A 303 3.58 -20.10 2.16
C TRP A 303 2.45 -20.31 3.19
N PRO A 304 2.64 -21.02 4.35
CA PRO A 304 1.55 -21.18 5.31
C PRO A 304 1.13 -19.85 5.93
N SER A 305 2.11 -18.93 6.15
CA SER A 305 1.84 -17.60 6.66
C SER A 305 0.93 -16.78 5.73
N VAL A 306 1.03 -16.99 4.42
CA VAL A 306 0.22 -16.28 3.42
C VAL A 306 -1.27 -16.50 3.65
N ILE A 307 -1.68 -17.76 3.83
CA ILE A 307 -3.09 -18.11 4.04
C ILE A 307 -3.59 -17.50 5.36
N PHE A 308 -2.79 -17.63 6.42
CA PHE A 308 -3.11 -17.05 7.72
C PHE A 308 -3.22 -15.52 7.66
N VAL A 309 -2.28 -14.85 6.99
CA VAL A 309 -2.24 -13.39 6.84
C VAL A 309 -3.44 -12.89 6.06
N ILE A 310 -3.83 -13.54 4.95
CA ILE A 310 -5.04 -13.17 4.20
C ILE A 310 -6.26 -13.25 5.11
N PHE A 311 -6.43 -14.37 5.83
CA PHE A 311 -7.61 -14.56 6.68
C PHE A 311 -7.66 -13.54 7.83
N THR A 312 -6.56 -13.37 8.55
CA THR A 312 -6.51 -12.44 9.68
C THR A 312 -6.59 -10.98 9.24
N SER A 313 -6.01 -10.61 8.10
CA SER A 313 -6.12 -9.26 7.55
C SER A 313 -7.56 -8.90 7.19
N CYS A 314 -8.33 -9.85 6.64
CA CYS A 314 -9.76 -9.65 6.39
C CYS A 314 -10.53 -9.39 7.69
N ILE A 315 -10.26 -10.16 8.76
CA ILE A 315 -10.90 -9.95 10.06
C ILE A 315 -10.55 -8.56 10.60
N TYR A 316 -9.29 -8.17 10.55
CA TYR A 316 -8.85 -6.84 11.01
C TYR A 316 -9.47 -5.71 10.19
N ALA A 317 -9.52 -5.85 8.87
CA ALA A 317 -10.13 -4.86 7.97
C ALA A 317 -11.63 -4.69 8.25
N ILE A 318 -12.37 -5.80 8.40
CA ILE A 318 -13.80 -5.76 8.72
C ILE A 318 -14.02 -5.13 10.10
N THR A 319 -13.24 -5.54 11.10
CA THR A 319 -13.34 -4.99 12.45
C THR A 319 -13.06 -3.48 12.45
N ALA A 320 -12.00 -3.04 11.76
CA ALA A 320 -11.66 -1.63 11.63
C ALA A 320 -12.76 -0.85 10.90
N ALA A 321 -13.34 -1.39 9.83
CA ALA A 321 -14.44 -0.76 9.10
C ALA A 321 -15.69 -0.57 9.98
N ILE A 322 -16.03 -1.58 10.79
CA ILE A 322 -17.17 -1.50 11.72
C ILE A 322 -16.89 -0.46 12.82
N VAL A 323 -15.72 -0.50 13.46
CA VAL A 323 -15.36 0.43 14.55
C VAL A 323 -15.28 1.87 14.05
N ALA A 324 -14.66 2.10 12.90
CA ALA A 324 -14.53 3.42 12.31
C ALA A 324 -15.79 3.87 11.55
N ARG A 325 -16.83 3.04 11.52
CA ARG A 325 -18.09 3.31 10.78
C ARG A 325 -17.87 3.74 9.34
N VAL A 326 -16.91 3.09 8.67
CA VAL A 326 -16.63 3.36 7.27
C VAL A 326 -17.81 2.87 6.44
N GLY A 327 -18.45 3.78 5.69
CA GLY A 327 -19.58 3.45 4.82
C GLY A 327 -19.16 2.54 3.66
N PHE A 328 -20.14 1.78 3.12
CA PHE A 328 -19.92 0.95 1.94
C PHE A 328 -19.40 1.79 0.76
N GLY A 329 -18.41 1.27 0.04
CA GLY A 329 -17.83 1.92 -1.15
C GLY A 329 -16.66 2.88 -0.87
N LYS A 330 -16.34 3.17 0.39
CA LYS A 330 -15.12 3.93 0.69
C LYS A 330 -13.90 3.01 0.66
N PRO A 331 -12.84 3.37 -0.06
CA PRO A 331 -11.62 2.56 -0.13
C PRO A 331 -10.94 2.52 1.25
N LEU A 332 -10.55 1.31 1.66
CA LEU A 332 -9.83 1.08 2.91
C LEU A 332 -8.39 0.65 2.56
N PRO A 333 -7.36 1.28 3.13
CA PRO A 333 -5.98 0.85 2.91
C PRO A 333 -5.80 -0.57 3.45
N TYR A 334 -5.43 -1.51 2.59
CA TYR A 334 -5.35 -2.93 2.97
C TYR A 334 -3.97 -3.33 3.49
N GLY A 335 -2.91 -2.62 3.10
CA GLY A 335 -1.54 -2.86 3.52
C GLY A 335 -1.31 -2.93 5.03
N PRO A 336 -1.87 -2.00 5.84
CA PRO A 336 -1.78 -2.08 7.30
C PRO A 336 -2.34 -3.36 7.90
N PHE A 337 -3.43 -3.90 7.34
CA PHE A 337 -4.04 -5.14 7.83
C PHE A 337 -3.21 -6.37 7.44
N LEU A 338 -2.61 -6.39 6.25
CA LEU A 338 -1.64 -7.41 5.87
C LEU A 338 -0.42 -7.39 6.80
N ALA A 339 0.08 -6.22 7.15
CA ALA A 339 1.18 -6.05 8.08
C ALA A 339 0.82 -6.55 9.49
N LEU A 340 -0.38 -6.22 9.99
CA LEU A 340 -0.88 -6.73 11.27
C LEU A 340 -1.04 -8.26 11.26
N GLY A 341 -1.53 -8.83 10.15
CA GLY A 341 -1.60 -10.28 9.99
C GLY A 341 -0.23 -10.94 10.05
N ALA A 342 0.77 -10.35 9.38
CA ALA A 342 2.15 -10.83 9.41
C ALA A 342 2.76 -10.74 10.82
N LEU A 343 2.54 -9.63 11.53
CA LEU A 343 2.96 -9.48 12.93
C LEU A 343 2.29 -10.52 13.82
N THR A 344 0.99 -10.75 13.65
CA THR A 344 0.25 -11.78 14.40
C THR A 344 0.85 -13.17 14.17
N TRP A 345 1.18 -13.50 12.92
CA TRP A 345 1.85 -14.76 12.60
C TRP A 345 3.17 -14.90 13.36
N VAL A 346 4.03 -13.90 13.25
CA VAL A 346 5.38 -13.90 13.85
C VAL A 346 5.35 -14.01 15.38
N PHE A 347 4.39 -13.35 16.04
CA PHE A 347 4.27 -13.33 17.51
C PHE A 347 3.30 -14.37 18.07
N GLY A 348 3.06 -15.48 17.38
CA GLY A 348 2.34 -16.64 17.91
C GLY A 348 1.15 -17.12 17.08
N GLY A 349 0.78 -16.44 15.99
CA GLY A 349 -0.29 -16.86 15.09
C GLY A 349 -0.04 -18.25 14.48
N TRP A 350 1.22 -18.62 14.25
CA TRP A 350 1.61 -19.95 13.82
C TRP A 350 1.18 -21.06 14.80
N GLN A 351 1.13 -20.76 16.11
CA GLN A 351 0.63 -21.73 17.11
C GLN A 351 -0.86 -22.00 16.95
N LEU A 352 -1.64 -20.94 16.65
CA LEU A 352 -3.07 -21.08 16.36
C LEU A 352 -3.29 -21.90 15.07
N TRP A 353 -2.45 -21.68 14.06
CA TRP A 353 -2.46 -22.46 12.83
C TRP A 353 -2.21 -23.94 13.08
N LEU A 354 -1.17 -24.27 13.86
CA LEU A 354 -0.85 -25.65 14.24
C LEU A 354 -1.97 -26.29 15.06
N ALA A 355 -2.53 -25.58 16.04
CA ALA A 355 -3.64 -26.09 16.85
C ALA A 355 -4.87 -26.40 16.02
N TYR A 356 -5.20 -25.54 15.03
CA TYR A 356 -6.31 -25.75 14.11
C TYR A 356 -6.13 -27.05 13.32
N PHE A 357 -4.97 -27.29 12.69
CA PHE A 357 -4.73 -28.49 11.89
C PHE A 357 -4.71 -29.75 12.71
N ARG A 358 -4.09 -29.75 13.90
CA ARG A 358 -4.12 -30.89 14.81
C ARG A 358 -5.54 -31.25 15.25
N THR A 359 -6.40 -30.27 15.45
CA THR A 359 -7.81 -30.50 15.79
C THR A 359 -8.55 -31.18 14.63
N ILE A 360 -8.30 -30.72 13.39
CA ILE A 360 -8.88 -31.31 12.20
C ILE A 360 -8.40 -32.75 11.98
N GLU A 361 -7.10 -33.01 12.09
CA GLU A 361 -6.55 -34.36 11.99
C GLU A 361 -7.14 -35.30 13.04
N GLY A 362 -7.35 -34.83 14.27
CA GLY A 362 -8.01 -35.61 15.33
C GLY A 362 -9.50 -35.89 15.06
N VAL A 363 -10.17 -35.03 14.29
CA VAL A 363 -11.60 -35.23 13.93
C VAL A 363 -11.78 -36.10 12.70
N PHE A 364 -10.90 -36.03 11.73
CA PHE A 364 -11.00 -36.76 10.45
C PHE A 364 -10.08 -37.97 10.33
N GLY A 365 -9.14 -38.16 11.28
CA GLY A 365 -8.19 -39.29 11.33
C GLY A 365 -8.58 -40.41 12.28
N SER A 366 -9.82 -40.38 12.82
CA SER A 366 -10.40 -41.44 13.68
C SER A 366 -11.31 -42.39 12.92
#